data_a0f06b1156d741fd6814166fddad693f
#
_entry.id   a0f06b1156d741fd6814166fddad693f
#
_cell.length_a   1.000
_cell.length_b   1.000
_cell.length_c   1.000
_cell.angle_alpha   90.00
_cell.angle_beta   90.00
_cell.angle_gamma   90.00
#
_symmetry.space_group_name_H-M   'P 1'
#
loop_
_entity.id
_entity.type
_entity.pdbx_description
1 polymer ?
#
loop_
_entity_poly.entity_id
_entity_poly.type
_entity_poly.pdbx_seq_one_letter_code
_entity_poly.pdbx_strand_id
1 'polypeptide(L)'
;MRSLKIAAAQLGPISRHETRKEVVARLLSLMRSASDQGCKLVVYPELALTTFFPRWYLDDDPEELDSYYETQMPGPDTQPLF
;
A
#
# COMPACT_ATOMS: atom_id res chain seq x y z
N MET A 1 7.50 -30.85 -10.51
CA MET A 1 7.17 -29.43 -10.69
C MET A 1 6.68 -28.85 -9.36
N ARG A 2 7.18 -27.69 -8.99
CA ARG A 2 6.70 -26.97 -7.82
C ARG A 2 5.62 -26.00 -8.24
N SER A 3 4.54 -25.94 -7.46
CA SER A 3 3.48 -24.97 -7.64
C SER A 3 3.57 -23.87 -6.56
N LEU A 4 3.36 -22.64 -6.96
CA LEU A 4 3.30 -21.52 -6.05
C LEU A 4 2.01 -20.75 -6.32
N LYS A 5 1.13 -20.70 -5.31
CA LYS A 5 -0.10 -19.93 -5.41
C LYS A 5 0.20 -18.49 -5.03
N ILE A 6 -0.06 -17.57 -5.94
CA ILE A 6 0.20 -16.14 -5.74
C ILE A 6 -1.09 -15.34 -5.89
N ALA A 7 -1.09 -14.15 -5.31
CA ALA A 7 -2.20 -13.21 -5.44
C ALA A 7 -1.69 -11.87 -5.94
N ALA A 8 -2.39 -11.31 -6.93
CA ALA A 8 -2.24 -9.92 -7.31
C ALA A 8 -3.34 -9.13 -6.59
N ALA A 9 -2.96 -8.41 -5.55
CA ALA A 9 -3.91 -7.68 -4.71
C ALA A 9 -4.16 -6.30 -5.29
N GLN A 10 -5.35 -6.08 -5.80
CA GLN A 10 -5.74 -4.82 -6.40
C GLN A 10 -6.54 -4.01 -5.38
N LEU A 11 -5.91 -2.95 -4.86
CA LEU A 11 -6.49 -2.15 -3.79
C LEU A 11 -7.61 -1.23 -4.26
N GLY A 12 -7.58 -0.80 -5.51
CA GLY A 12 -8.43 0.26 -5.99
C GLY A 12 -7.87 1.64 -5.66
N PRO A 13 -8.60 2.71 -5.99
CA PRO A 13 -8.08 4.06 -5.80
C PRO A 13 -7.89 4.41 -4.32
N ILE A 14 -6.85 5.20 -4.07
CA ILE A 14 -6.56 5.75 -2.75
C ILE A 14 -6.87 7.24 -2.80
N SER A 15 -7.74 7.70 -1.89
CA SER A 15 -8.09 9.10 -1.78
C SER A 15 -6.89 9.92 -1.28
N ARG A 16 -6.78 11.16 -1.76
CA ARG A 16 -5.79 12.11 -1.27
C ARG A 16 -5.89 12.35 0.24
N HIS A 17 -7.09 12.15 0.79
CA HIS A 17 -7.36 12.38 2.22
C HIS A 17 -7.24 11.13 3.09
N GLU A 18 -7.02 9.95 2.50
CA GLU A 18 -6.81 8.74 3.28
C GLU A 18 -5.46 8.80 4.01
N THR A 19 -5.47 8.43 5.28
CA THR A 19 -4.22 8.32 6.04
C THR A 19 -3.48 7.05 5.64
N ARG A 20 -2.18 7.03 5.88
CA ARG A 20 -1.38 5.81 5.64
C ARG A 20 -1.89 4.64 6.46
N LYS A 21 -2.32 4.90 7.69
CA LYS A 21 -2.88 3.89 8.56
C LYS A 21 -4.15 3.25 7.98
N GLU A 22 -5.04 4.07 7.40
CA GLU A 22 -6.25 3.59 6.73
C GLU A 22 -5.89 2.74 5.51
N VAL A 23 -4.93 3.18 4.72
CA VAL A 23 -4.48 2.46 3.53
C VAL A 23 -3.85 1.11 3.92
N VAL A 24 -3.00 1.10 4.94
CA VAL A 24 -2.38 -0.14 5.44
C VAL A 24 -3.45 -1.12 5.92
N ALA A 25 -4.50 -0.65 6.57
CA ALA A 25 -5.61 -1.52 6.97
C ALA A 25 -6.27 -2.20 5.78
N ARG A 26 -6.44 -1.48 4.66
CA ARG A 26 -6.97 -2.04 3.41
C ARG A 26 -6.02 -3.08 2.82
N LEU A 27 -4.71 -2.81 2.82
CA LEU A 27 -3.69 -3.76 2.34
C LEU A 27 -3.68 -5.03 3.18
N LEU A 28 -3.79 -4.89 4.51
CA LEU A 28 -3.85 -6.04 5.43
C LEU A 28 -5.08 -6.90 5.17
N SER A 29 -6.22 -6.30 4.88
CA SER A 29 -7.44 -7.04 4.55
C SER A 29 -7.24 -7.92 3.33
N LEU A 30 -6.61 -7.38 2.27
CA LEU A 30 -6.28 -8.14 1.07
C LEU A 30 -5.26 -9.25 1.35
N MET A 31 -4.27 -8.97 2.18
CA MET A 31 -3.26 -9.95 2.57
C MET A 31 -3.89 -11.13 3.32
N ARG A 32 -4.79 -10.84 4.25
CA ARG A 32 -5.51 -11.88 5.00
C ARG A 32 -6.36 -12.74 4.09
N SER A 33 -7.07 -12.11 3.15
CA SER A 33 -7.88 -12.83 2.16
C SER A 33 -7.02 -13.76 1.31
N ALA A 34 -5.86 -13.29 0.85
CA ALA A 34 -4.91 -14.11 0.09
C ALA A 34 -4.37 -15.27 0.93
N SER A 35 -4.02 -15.00 2.18
CA SER A 35 -3.54 -16.03 3.11
C SER A 35 -4.60 -17.10 3.34
N ASP A 36 -5.84 -16.69 3.54
CA ASP A 36 -6.96 -17.62 3.74
C ASP A 36 -7.20 -18.53 2.53
N GLN A 37 -6.82 -18.07 1.35
CA GLN A 37 -6.89 -18.86 0.11
C GLN A 37 -5.64 -19.68 -0.15
N GLY A 38 -4.68 -19.68 0.76
CA GLY A 38 -3.45 -20.47 0.65
C GLY A 38 -2.37 -19.83 -0.22
N CYS A 39 -2.45 -18.56 -0.51
CA CYS A 39 -1.42 -17.88 -1.29
C CYS A 39 -0.13 -17.72 -0.47
N LYS A 40 1.01 -17.91 -1.13
CA LYS A 40 2.34 -17.81 -0.51
C LYS A 40 3.05 -16.50 -0.86
N LEU A 41 2.55 -15.80 -1.87
CA LEU A 41 3.09 -14.51 -2.31
C LEU A 41 1.93 -13.60 -2.67
N VAL A 42 2.00 -12.37 -2.19
CA VAL A 42 1.02 -11.31 -2.50
C VAL A 42 1.78 -10.14 -3.10
N VAL A 43 1.33 -9.68 -4.25
CA VAL A 43 1.92 -8.51 -4.92
C VAL A 43 0.88 -7.40 -4.95
N TYR A 44 1.29 -6.23 -4.46
CA TYR A 44 0.47 -5.03 -4.47
C TYR A 44 0.78 -4.16 -5.68
N PRO A 45 -0.13 -3.23 -6.05
CA PRO A 45 0.14 -2.29 -7.14
C PRO A 45 1.26 -1.30 -6.78
N GLU A 46 1.80 -0.65 -7.78
CA GLU A 46 2.71 0.47 -7.60
C GLU A 46 2.03 1.58 -6.78
N LEU A 47 2.79 2.27 -5.93
CA LEU A 47 2.30 3.32 -5.05
C LEU A 47 1.13 2.85 -4.17
N ALA A 48 1.26 1.67 -3.60
CA ALA A 48 0.17 1.04 -2.83
C ALA A 48 -0.09 1.71 -1.48
N LEU A 49 0.80 2.58 -1.00
CA LEU A 49 0.68 3.21 0.32
C LEU A 49 0.07 4.60 0.27
N THR A 50 -0.03 5.20 -0.90
CA THR A 50 -0.47 6.59 -1.04
C THR A 50 -1.40 6.75 -2.22
N THR A 51 -2.13 7.87 -2.22
CA THR A 51 -2.80 8.33 -3.44
C THR A 51 -1.79 8.45 -4.59
N PHE A 52 -2.25 8.38 -5.83
CA PHE A 52 -1.37 8.62 -6.97
C PHE A 52 -1.04 10.10 -7.06
N PHE A 53 -0.09 10.52 -6.22
CA PHE A 53 0.26 11.92 -6.03
C PHE A 53 0.83 12.59 -7.29
N PRO A 54 1.44 11.88 -8.27
CA PRO A 54 1.91 12.54 -9.51
C PRO A 54 0.81 13.23 -10.32
N ARG A 55 -0.47 12.90 -10.07
CA ARG A 55 -1.59 13.57 -10.77
C ARG A 55 -1.81 15.00 -10.31
N TRP A 56 -1.32 15.36 -9.10
CA TRP A 56 -1.52 16.69 -8.55
C TRP A 56 -0.27 17.53 -8.67
N TYR A 57 -0.48 18.84 -8.88
CA TYR A 57 0.58 19.82 -8.90
C TYR A 57 0.84 20.27 -7.46
N LEU A 58 1.96 19.83 -6.90
CA LEU A 58 2.29 20.04 -5.48
C LEU A 58 3.46 20.99 -5.26
N ASP A 59 3.82 21.79 -6.27
CA ASP A 59 4.95 22.73 -6.16
C ASP A 59 4.71 23.78 -5.08
N ASP A 60 3.44 24.11 -4.79
CA ASP A 60 3.07 25.07 -3.77
C ASP A 60 2.95 24.45 -2.38
N ASP A 61 3.08 23.14 -2.26
CA ASP A 61 2.96 22.41 -1.01
C ASP A 61 4.01 21.30 -0.89
N PRO A 62 5.28 21.68 -0.65
CA PRO A 62 6.35 20.67 -0.51
C PRO A 62 6.16 19.77 0.69
N GLU A 63 5.48 20.22 1.73
CA GLU A 63 5.19 19.39 2.91
C GLU A 63 4.24 18.24 2.56
N GLU A 64 3.21 18.52 1.78
CA GLU A 64 2.31 17.46 1.29
C GLU A 64 3.06 16.46 0.42
N LEU A 65 3.88 16.95 -0.51
CA LEU A 65 4.67 16.07 -1.37
C LEU A 65 5.57 15.15 -0.55
N ASP A 66 6.29 15.72 0.42
CA ASP A 66 7.19 14.95 1.28
C ASP A 66 6.44 13.90 2.11
N SER A 67 5.18 14.16 2.46
CA SER A 67 4.38 13.23 3.25
C SER A 67 4.11 11.90 2.54
N TYR A 68 4.23 11.86 1.21
CA TYR A 68 4.00 10.65 0.43
C TYR A 68 5.21 9.73 0.37
N TYR A 69 6.38 10.18 0.82
CA TYR A 69 7.59 9.36 0.85
C TYR A 69 7.79 8.73 2.22
N GLU A 70 8.23 7.49 2.21
CA GLU A 70 8.61 6.81 3.44
C GLU A 70 10.01 7.20 3.85
N THR A 71 10.19 7.61 5.10
CA THR A 71 11.50 7.90 5.66
C THR A 71 12.12 6.70 6.36
N GLN A 72 11.30 5.69 6.63
CA GLN A 72 11.70 4.48 7.33
C GLN A 72 10.80 3.33 6.88
N MET A 73 11.39 2.17 6.61
CA MET A 73 10.62 0.99 6.22
C MET A 73 11.14 -0.25 6.97
N PRO A 74 10.36 -0.86 7.86
CA PRO A 74 9.02 -0.41 8.22
C PRO A 74 9.06 0.82 9.13
N GLY A 75 8.05 1.70 8.96
CA GLY A 75 7.76 2.77 9.88
C GLY A 75 6.60 2.39 10.80
N PRO A 76 6.18 3.29 11.71
CA PRO A 76 5.08 2.98 12.64
C PRO A 76 3.80 2.55 11.96
N ASP A 77 3.43 3.18 10.86
CA ASP A 77 2.18 2.88 10.15
C ASP A 77 2.29 1.66 9.25
N THR A 78 3.49 1.35 8.74
CA THR A 78 3.72 0.22 7.84
C THR A 78 4.12 -1.06 8.57
N GLN A 79 4.51 -0.96 9.83
CA GLN A 79 4.94 -2.11 10.63
C GLN A 79 3.99 -3.30 10.55
N PRO A 80 2.64 -3.13 10.57
CA PRO A 80 1.72 -4.26 10.51
C PRO A 80 1.84 -5.12 9.25
N LEU A 81 2.45 -4.60 8.18
CA LEU A 81 2.67 -5.36 6.94
C LEU A 81 3.87 -6.32 7.02
N PHE A 82 4.70 -6.18 8.04
CA PHE A 82 5.91 -7.00 8.24
C PHE A 82 5.83 -7.97 9.45
#